data_f7ec7169e9a03061c86ca2778297414b
#
_entry.id   f7ec7169e9a03061c86ca2778297414b
#
_cell.length_a   1.000
_cell.length_b   1.000
_cell.length_c   1.000
_cell.angle_alpha   90.00
_cell.angle_beta   90.00
_cell.angle_gamma   90.00
#
_symmetry.space_group_name_H-M   'P 1'
#
loop_
_entity.id
_entity.type
_entity.pdbx_description
1 polymer ?
#
loop_
_entity_poly.entity_id
_entity_poly.type
_entity_poly.pdbx_seq_one_letter_code
_entity_poly.pdbx_strand_id
1 'polypeptide(L)'
;MILAPVLIPVLLASALAYIALCVRPQLVERSVVPPEKRTKQRKHVLFVTAHPDDECMFFSPTLASLARRSDTAISLLCLTKGDHDGMGDVRKKELVKAAVSYGMTPDSVIIVDDPNLPDDPKKAWNIALVAKTVEAVVVAGDVDAVFTFDRQGVSGHQNHIAAYMGVKHMALTAQRFKLHPINVYALESVGLVRKYASIIDTVFSLGMMAAAKDGLMFVADIPAYSMGVQAMAMHESQLVWFRKLYLAFSRY
;
A
#
# COMPACT_ATOMS: atom_id res chain seq x y z
N MET A 1 -27.02 17.90 22.55
CA MET A 1 -27.98 18.15 21.45
C MET A 1 -27.43 19.03 20.32
N ILE A 2 -26.21 19.58 20.40
CA ILE A 2 -25.60 20.50 19.40
C ILE A 2 -24.82 19.76 18.28
N LEU A 3 -24.48 18.47 18.47
CA LEU A 3 -23.65 17.71 17.49
C LEU A 3 -24.43 17.18 16.28
N ALA A 4 -25.73 16.92 16.41
CA ALA A 4 -26.52 16.32 15.34
C ALA A 4 -26.63 17.19 14.06
N PRO A 5 -26.82 18.51 14.12
CA PRO A 5 -26.96 19.35 12.93
C PRO A 5 -25.66 19.48 12.09
N VAL A 6 -24.51 19.18 12.67
CA VAL A 6 -23.23 19.17 11.94
C VAL A 6 -22.89 17.76 11.48
N LEU A 7 -23.14 16.74 12.29
CA LEU A 7 -22.77 15.37 12.00
C LEU A 7 -23.56 14.79 10.80
N ILE A 8 -24.88 15.03 10.73
CA ILE A 8 -25.70 14.52 9.64
C ILE A 8 -25.26 15.04 8.26
N PRO A 9 -25.03 16.34 8.04
CA PRO A 9 -24.49 16.84 6.76
C PRO A 9 -23.13 16.26 6.39
N VAL A 10 -22.24 16.08 7.37
CA VAL A 10 -20.91 15.46 7.12
C VAL A 10 -21.05 14.00 6.69
N LEU A 11 -21.89 13.23 7.35
CA LEU A 11 -22.16 11.83 6.99
C LEU A 11 -22.75 11.72 5.57
N LEU A 12 -23.74 12.56 5.25
CA LEU A 12 -24.35 12.60 3.92
C LEU A 12 -23.35 13.00 2.85
N ALA A 13 -22.57 14.05 3.09
CA ALA A 13 -21.55 14.50 2.15
C ALA A 13 -20.48 13.40 1.92
N SER A 14 -20.06 12.70 2.97
CA SER A 14 -19.10 11.60 2.88
C SER A 14 -19.67 10.43 2.10
N ALA A 15 -20.90 10.04 2.35
CA ALA A 15 -21.58 8.96 1.63
C ALA A 15 -21.76 9.31 0.14
N LEU A 16 -22.20 10.53 -0.18
CA LEU A 16 -22.35 10.98 -1.56
C LEU A 16 -21.01 11.08 -2.28
N ALA A 17 -19.98 11.60 -1.62
CA ALA A 17 -18.63 11.65 -2.17
C ALA A 17 -18.09 10.24 -2.43
N TYR A 18 -18.23 9.32 -1.48
CA TYR A 18 -17.84 7.92 -1.64
C TYR A 18 -18.55 7.27 -2.84
N ILE A 19 -19.87 7.39 -2.94
CA ILE A 19 -20.64 6.85 -4.07
C ILE A 19 -20.17 7.46 -5.40
N ALA A 20 -19.96 8.78 -5.46
CA ALA A 20 -19.49 9.45 -6.66
C ALA A 20 -18.11 8.95 -7.09
N LEU A 21 -17.20 8.69 -6.14
CA LEU A 21 -15.86 8.17 -6.42
C LEU A 21 -15.88 6.69 -6.84
N CYS A 22 -16.77 5.87 -6.29
CA CYS A 22 -16.96 4.50 -6.73
C CYS A 22 -17.49 4.43 -8.18
N VAL A 23 -18.37 5.37 -8.57
CA VAL A 23 -18.93 5.44 -9.94
C VAL A 23 -17.97 6.10 -10.92
N ARG A 24 -17.14 7.05 -10.46
CA ARG A 24 -16.19 7.83 -11.26
C ARG A 24 -14.80 7.88 -10.61
N PRO A 25 -14.09 6.76 -10.50
CA PRO A 25 -12.77 6.71 -9.85
C PRO A 25 -11.73 7.63 -10.52
N GLN A 26 -11.89 7.92 -11.82
CA GLN A 26 -11.02 8.84 -12.55
C GLN A 26 -10.99 10.26 -11.98
N LEU A 27 -11.95 10.65 -11.13
CA LEU A 27 -11.93 11.97 -10.47
C LEU A 27 -10.75 12.13 -9.52
N VAL A 28 -10.26 11.03 -8.95
CA VAL A 28 -9.16 11.01 -7.96
C VAL A 28 -7.98 10.12 -8.39
N GLU A 29 -8.22 9.13 -9.23
CA GLU A 29 -7.20 8.25 -9.77
C GLU A 29 -6.45 8.93 -10.92
N ARG A 30 -5.39 9.64 -10.59
CA ARG A 30 -4.45 10.14 -11.58
C ARG A 30 -3.61 8.99 -12.14
N SER A 31 -2.94 9.23 -13.27
CA SER A 31 -1.97 8.25 -13.76
C SER A 31 -0.81 8.08 -12.79
N VAL A 32 -0.55 6.85 -12.36
CA VAL A 32 0.59 6.52 -11.51
C VAL A 32 1.92 6.84 -12.20
N VAL A 33 1.94 6.74 -13.54
CA VAL A 33 3.08 7.18 -14.35
C VAL A 33 2.58 8.29 -15.27
N PRO A 34 3.10 9.53 -15.14
CA PRO A 34 2.69 10.64 -15.99
C PRO A 34 2.86 10.32 -17.49
N PRO A 35 1.98 10.83 -18.38
CA PRO A 35 2.02 10.54 -19.80
C PRO A 35 3.37 10.83 -20.46
N GLU A 36 4.03 11.90 -20.05
CA GLU A 36 5.34 12.32 -20.56
C GLU A 36 6.50 11.36 -20.19
N LYS A 37 6.29 10.52 -19.20
CA LYS A 37 7.24 9.49 -18.76
C LYS A 37 6.90 8.09 -19.29
N ARG A 38 5.86 7.97 -20.12
CA ARG A 38 5.43 6.66 -20.64
C ARG A 38 6.31 6.23 -21.82
N THR A 39 7.26 5.37 -21.52
CA THR A 39 8.12 4.74 -22.55
C THR A 39 7.63 3.34 -22.93
N LYS A 40 6.69 2.76 -22.14
CA LYS A 40 6.20 1.40 -22.29
C LYS A 40 4.69 1.37 -22.47
N GLN A 41 4.23 0.36 -23.19
CA GLN A 41 2.81 0.08 -23.38
C GLN A 41 2.16 -0.39 -22.07
N ARG A 42 2.88 -1.13 -21.23
CA ARG A 42 2.44 -1.62 -19.91
C ARG A 42 3.35 -1.07 -18.81
N LYS A 43 2.76 -0.47 -17.78
CA LYS A 43 3.47 0.06 -16.62
C LYS A 43 3.76 -1.06 -15.63
N HIS A 44 4.90 -1.00 -14.97
CA HIS A 44 5.24 -1.91 -13.88
C HIS A 44 5.27 -1.17 -12.54
N VAL A 45 4.45 -1.60 -11.61
CA VAL A 45 4.31 -1.02 -10.28
C VAL A 45 4.81 -2.02 -9.24
N LEU A 46 5.70 -1.57 -8.36
CA LEU A 46 6.22 -2.36 -7.26
C LEU A 46 5.63 -1.87 -5.93
N PHE A 47 5.05 -2.77 -5.16
CA PHE A 47 4.74 -2.52 -3.76
C PHE A 47 5.87 -3.04 -2.88
N VAL A 48 6.38 -2.19 -1.98
CA VAL A 48 7.40 -2.54 -0.99
C VAL A 48 6.78 -2.51 0.39
N THR A 49 6.62 -3.68 0.99
CA THR A 49 6.04 -3.91 2.31
C THR A 49 7.09 -4.48 3.28
N ALA A 50 6.82 -4.43 4.56
CA ALA A 50 7.73 -4.99 5.56
C ALA A 50 7.40 -6.46 5.85
N HIS A 51 6.12 -6.79 6.08
CA HIS A 51 5.70 -8.11 6.54
C HIS A 51 4.62 -8.71 5.64
N PRO A 52 4.47 -10.04 5.61
CA PRO A 52 3.29 -10.68 5.03
C PRO A 52 2.03 -10.25 5.79
N ASP A 53 1.04 -9.72 5.11
CA ASP A 53 -0.24 -9.14 5.48
C ASP A 53 -0.34 -7.59 5.30
N ASP A 54 0.77 -6.88 5.23
CA ASP A 54 0.79 -5.44 5.01
C ASP A 54 0.06 -5.02 3.72
N GLU A 55 0.19 -5.83 2.66
CA GLU A 55 -0.42 -5.56 1.36
C GLU A 55 -1.95 -5.53 1.47
N CYS A 56 -2.53 -6.42 2.29
CA CYS A 56 -3.97 -6.49 2.54
C CYS A 56 -4.42 -5.43 3.55
N MET A 57 -3.61 -5.19 4.58
CA MET A 57 -3.95 -4.30 5.67
C MET A 57 -3.88 -2.82 5.28
N PHE A 58 -2.95 -2.45 4.38
CA PHE A 58 -2.64 -1.05 4.14
C PHE A 58 -2.75 -0.62 2.69
N PHE A 59 -2.57 -1.51 1.74
CA PHE A 59 -2.54 -1.18 0.31
C PHE A 59 -3.70 -1.76 -0.48
N SER A 60 -4.67 -2.42 0.15
CA SER A 60 -5.76 -3.13 -0.51
C SER A 60 -6.54 -2.27 -1.51
N PRO A 61 -6.99 -1.03 -1.20
CA PRO A 61 -7.69 -0.19 -2.18
C PRO A 61 -6.83 0.11 -3.42
N THR A 62 -5.54 0.38 -3.21
CA THR A 62 -4.60 0.67 -4.30
C THR A 62 -4.32 -0.56 -5.15
N LEU A 63 -4.03 -1.70 -4.51
CA LEU A 63 -3.78 -2.97 -5.19
C LEU A 63 -4.98 -3.41 -6.02
N ALA A 64 -6.18 -3.44 -5.43
CA ALA A 64 -7.40 -3.83 -6.12
C ALA A 64 -7.74 -2.91 -7.30
N SER A 65 -7.49 -1.60 -7.16
CA SER A 65 -7.69 -0.65 -8.25
C SER A 65 -6.70 -0.88 -9.39
N LEU A 66 -5.41 -1.03 -9.08
CA LEU A 66 -4.37 -1.23 -10.10
C LEU A 66 -4.45 -2.61 -10.76
N ALA A 67 -4.82 -3.64 -10.01
CA ALA A 67 -4.97 -5.00 -10.52
C ALA A 67 -6.05 -5.14 -11.60
N ARG A 68 -7.06 -4.27 -11.58
CA ARG A 68 -8.12 -4.23 -12.59
C ARG A 68 -7.73 -3.48 -13.87
N ARG A 69 -6.53 -2.90 -13.92
CA ARG A 69 -6.04 -2.17 -15.10
C ARG A 69 -5.24 -3.10 -16.02
N SER A 70 -5.66 -3.21 -17.28
CA SER A 70 -4.96 -4.01 -18.29
C SER A 70 -3.57 -3.46 -18.64
N ASP A 71 -3.35 -2.15 -18.45
CA ASP A 71 -2.09 -1.46 -18.75
C ASP A 71 -1.08 -1.49 -17.59
N THR A 72 -1.36 -2.24 -16.51
CA THR A 72 -0.52 -2.25 -15.32
C THR A 72 -0.10 -3.68 -14.95
N ALA A 73 1.19 -3.87 -14.73
CA ALA A 73 1.76 -5.06 -14.07
C ALA A 73 2.08 -4.71 -12.62
N ILE A 74 1.85 -5.62 -11.69
CA ILE A 74 2.10 -5.43 -10.28
C ILE A 74 3.08 -6.48 -9.78
N SER A 75 4.08 -6.05 -9.00
CA SER A 75 4.94 -6.91 -8.20
C SER A 75 4.90 -6.48 -6.74
N LEU A 76 5.15 -7.43 -5.86
CA LEU A 76 5.21 -7.24 -4.41
C LEU A 76 6.58 -7.67 -3.89
N LEU A 77 7.28 -6.76 -3.22
CA LEU A 77 8.49 -7.03 -2.46
C LEU A 77 8.18 -6.92 -0.97
N CYS A 78 8.16 -8.05 -0.28
CA CYS A 78 8.05 -8.14 1.16
C CYS A 78 9.45 -8.28 1.78
N LEU A 79 9.84 -7.36 2.66
CA LEU A 79 11.22 -7.25 3.17
C LEU A 79 11.57 -8.24 4.28
N THR A 80 10.58 -8.95 4.85
CA THR A 80 10.80 -10.11 5.71
C THR A 80 9.81 -11.21 5.41
N LYS A 81 10.13 -12.41 5.84
CA LYS A 81 9.17 -13.53 5.85
C LYS A 81 8.15 -13.46 6.99
N GLY A 82 8.28 -12.51 7.93
CA GLY A 82 7.36 -12.37 9.06
C GLY A 82 7.56 -13.42 10.15
N ASP A 83 8.79 -13.68 10.57
CA ASP A 83 9.17 -14.82 11.43
C ASP A 83 9.26 -14.48 12.92
N HIS A 84 8.64 -13.38 13.37
CA HIS A 84 8.68 -12.98 14.77
C HIS A 84 8.22 -14.09 15.74
N ASP A 85 7.16 -14.79 15.35
CA ASP A 85 6.56 -15.88 16.13
C ASP A 85 6.93 -17.28 15.58
N GLY A 86 8.00 -17.40 14.78
CA GLY A 86 8.43 -18.67 14.18
C GLY A 86 7.51 -19.19 13.08
N MET A 87 6.66 -18.34 12.51
CA MET A 87 5.67 -18.71 11.49
C MET A 87 6.06 -18.28 10.07
N GLY A 88 7.30 -17.86 9.84
CA GLY A 88 7.73 -17.28 8.59
C GLY A 88 7.44 -18.13 7.36
N ASP A 89 7.65 -19.44 7.44
CA ASP A 89 7.38 -20.35 6.29
C ASP A 89 5.89 -20.53 5.99
N VAL A 90 5.03 -20.40 7.00
CA VAL A 90 3.57 -20.38 6.81
C VAL A 90 3.17 -19.06 6.16
N ARG A 91 3.63 -17.94 6.73
CA ARG A 91 3.29 -16.58 6.27
C ARG A 91 3.77 -16.30 4.85
N LYS A 92 4.92 -16.84 4.43
CA LYS A 92 5.36 -16.77 3.03
C LYS A 92 4.34 -17.38 2.06
N LYS A 93 3.80 -18.55 2.39
CA LYS A 93 2.79 -19.23 1.56
C LYS A 93 1.46 -18.47 1.55
N GLU A 94 1.08 -17.94 2.69
CA GLU A 94 -0.12 -17.11 2.83
C GLU A 94 -0.02 -15.84 1.98
N LEU A 95 1.12 -15.15 2.00
CA LEU A 95 1.36 -13.95 1.19
C LEU A 95 1.22 -14.22 -0.31
N VAL A 96 1.77 -15.33 -0.81
CA VAL A 96 1.62 -15.71 -2.22
C VAL A 96 0.16 -15.96 -2.58
N LYS A 97 -0.59 -16.66 -1.72
CA LYS A 97 -2.04 -16.89 -1.93
C LYS A 97 -2.82 -15.57 -1.92
N ALA A 98 -2.51 -14.67 -0.98
CA ALA A 98 -3.15 -13.36 -0.90
C ALA A 98 -2.88 -12.51 -2.15
N ALA A 99 -1.64 -12.47 -2.64
CA ALA A 99 -1.28 -11.80 -3.87
C ALA A 99 -2.03 -12.36 -5.10
N VAL A 100 -2.19 -13.67 -5.18
CA VAL A 100 -2.98 -14.32 -6.24
C VAL A 100 -4.45 -13.89 -6.19
N SER A 101 -5.02 -13.61 -5.02
CA SER A 101 -6.38 -13.09 -4.88
C SER A 101 -6.55 -11.71 -5.52
N TYR A 102 -5.47 -10.92 -5.64
CA TYR A 102 -5.44 -9.67 -6.43
C TYR A 102 -5.13 -9.90 -7.92
N GLY A 103 -5.03 -11.15 -8.39
CA GLY A 103 -4.71 -11.47 -9.78
C GLY A 103 -3.21 -11.38 -10.13
N MET A 104 -2.35 -11.33 -9.13
CA MET A 104 -0.89 -11.40 -9.31
C MET A 104 -0.45 -12.83 -9.59
N THR A 105 0.70 -13.00 -10.26
CA THR A 105 1.32 -14.32 -10.41
C THR A 105 2.23 -14.61 -9.21
N PRO A 106 2.42 -15.88 -8.81
CA PRO A 106 3.38 -16.23 -7.75
C PRO A 106 4.77 -15.65 -7.98
N ASP A 107 5.26 -15.63 -9.23
CA ASP A 107 6.59 -15.10 -9.59
C ASP A 107 6.71 -13.58 -9.43
N SER A 108 5.60 -12.86 -9.31
CA SER A 108 5.59 -11.42 -9.04
C SER A 108 5.71 -11.08 -7.55
N VAL A 109 5.78 -12.10 -6.66
CA VAL A 109 5.91 -11.94 -5.22
C VAL A 109 7.33 -12.31 -4.79
N ILE A 110 8.08 -11.32 -4.33
CA ILE A 110 9.45 -11.46 -3.86
C ILE A 110 9.45 -11.32 -2.34
N ILE A 111 9.95 -12.33 -1.64
CA ILE A 111 10.00 -12.35 -0.17
C ILE A 111 11.47 -12.44 0.24
N VAL A 112 11.92 -11.45 0.98
CA VAL A 112 13.30 -11.41 1.51
C VAL A 112 13.36 -12.23 2.79
N ASP A 113 14.40 -13.06 2.89
CA ASP A 113 14.71 -13.86 4.09
C ASP A 113 16.18 -13.59 4.48
N ASP A 114 16.45 -12.34 4.86
CA ASP A 114 17.78 -11.87 5.25
C ASP A 114 17.84 -11.72 6.78
N PRO A 115 18.80 -12.37 7.47
CA PRO A 115 18.95 -12.26 8.91
C PRO A 115 19.26 -10.82 9.41
N ASN A 116 19.70 -9.93 8.51
CA ASN A 116 19.91 -8.51 8.81
C ASN A 116 18.64 -7.66 8.69
N LEU A 117 17.54 -8.25 8.19
CA LEU A 117 16.21 -7.63 8.11
C LEU A 117 15.20 -8.46 8.91
N PRO A 118 15.42 -8.68 10.23
CA PRO A 118 14.54 -9.52 11.04
C PRO A 118 13.16 -8.86 11.26
N ASP A 119 12.13 -9.68 11.38
CA ASP A 119 10.82 -9.25 11.88
C ASP A 119 10.89 -9.08 13.40
N ASP A 120 11.49 -7.98 13.83
CA ASP A 120 11.66 -7.65 15.25
C ASP A 120 11.45 -6.13 15.43
N PRO A 121 10.40 -5.69 16.12
CA PRO A 121 10.10 -4.27 16.32
C PRO A 121 11.17 -3.52 17.14
N LYS A 122 12.07 -4.23 17.80
CA LYS A 122 13.17 -3.66 18.59
C LYS A 122 14.47 -3.53 17.80
N LYS A 123 14.56 -4.16 16.63
CA LYS A 123 15.77 -4.13 15.80
C LYS A 123 15.59 -3.19 14.62
N ALA A 124 16.42 -2.14 14.60
CA ALA A 124 16.48 -1.23 13.46
C ALA A 124 17.15 -1.93 12.27
N TRP A 125 16.54 -1.80 11.08
CA TRP A 125 17.12 -2.29 9.84
C TRP A 125 18.19 -1.34 9.31
N ASN A 126 19.19 -1.89 8.65
CA ASN A 126 20.17 -1.11 7.90
C ASN A 126 19.51 -0.53 6.64
N ILE A 127 19.35 0.80 6.62
CA ILE A 127 18.65 1.50 5.53
C ILE A 127 19.36 1.33 4.19
N ALA A 128 20.70 1.26 4.17
CA ALA A 128 21.46 1.03 2.93
C ALA A 128 21.24 -0.39 2.38
N LEU A 129 21.07 -1.39 3.25
CA LEU A 129 20.71 -2.75 2.86
C LEU A 129 19.32 -2.78 2.24
N VAL A 130 18.30 -2.17 2.90
CA VAL A 130 16.95 -2.06 2.36
C VAL A 130 16.98 -1.38 0.99
N ALA A 131 17.70 -0.24 0.86
CA ALA A 131 17.81 0.50 -0.39
C ALA A 131 18.40 -0.37 -1.51
N LYS A 132 19.49 -1.10 -1.23
CA LYS A 132 20.15 -2.00 -2.19
C LYS A 132 19.21 -3.14 -2.63
N THR A 133 18.47 -3.72 -1.67
CA THR A 133 17.49 -4.78 -1.95
C THR A 133 16.38 -4.28 -2.87
N VAL A 134 15.80 -3.12 -2.56
CA VAL A 134 14.75 -2.50 -3.39
C VAL A 134 15.28 -2.12 -4.76
N GLU A 135 16.48 -1.52 -4.85
CA GLU A 135 17.13 -1.13 -6.11
C GLU A 135 17.30 -2.34 -7.03
N ALA A 136 17.77 -3.47 -6.50
CA ALA A 136 17.97 -4.69 -7.30
C ALA A 136 16.63 -5.14 -7.95
N VAL A 137 15.52 -5.12 -7.21
CA VAL A 137 14.20 -5.49 -7.73
C VAL A 137 13.69 -4.46 -8.74
N VAL A 138 13.83 -3.17 -8.44
CA VAL A 138 13.40 -2.09 -9.35
C VAL A 138 14.14 -2.14 -10.68
N VAL A 139 15.44 -2.41 -10.65
CA VAL A 139 16.29 -2.51 -11.86
C VAL A 139 15.95 -3.76 -12.66
N ALA A 140 15.86 -4.93 -12.00
CA ALA A 140 15.57 -6.20 -12.66
C ALA A 140 14.18 -6.22 -13.29
N GLY A 141 13.18 -5.62 -12.62
CA GLY A 141 11.80 -5.54 -13.08
C GLY A 141 11.52 -4.37 -14.02
N ASP A 142 12.48 -3.48 -14.25
CA ASP A 142 12.27 -2.23 -15.01
C ASP A 142 11.02 -1.48 -14.51
N VAL A 143 10.95 -1.24 -13.19
CA VAL A 143 9.81 -0.68 -12.46
C VAL A 143 9.63 0.80 -12.77
N ASP A 144 8.40 1.24 -13.00
CA ASP A 144 8.05 2.63 -13.31
C ASP A 144 7.62 3.42 -12.06
N ALA A 145 7.03 2.73 -11.08
CA ALA A 145 6.59 3.36 -9.84
C ALA A 145 6.70 2.40 -8.65
N VAL A 146 6.99 2.96 -7.47
CA VAL A 146 7.08 2.24 -6.20
C VAL A 146 6.07 2.80 -5.22
N PHE A 147 5.32 1.92 -4.56
CA PHE A 147 4.46 2.23 -3.42
C PHE A 147 5.05 1.65 -2.15
N THR A 148 5.08 2.41 -1.08
CA THR A 148 5.54 1.98 0.23
C THR A 148 4.87 2.80 1.34
N PHE A 149 5.26 2.60 2.58
CA PHE A 149 4.83 3.39 3.74
C PHE A 149 5.37 4.82 3.69
N ASP A 150 4.90 5.66 4.59
CA ASP A 150 5.48 6.98 4.83
C ASP A 150 6.46 6.97 6.03
N ARG A 151 6.97 8.16 6.37
CA ARG A 151 7.89 8.36 7.49
C ARG A 151 7.31 8.00 8.88
N GLN A 152 6.00 7.86 8.99
CA GLN A 152 5.29 7.52 10.22
C GLN A 152 4.95 6.02 10.30
N GLY A 153 5.07 5.28 9.18
CA GLY A 153 4.88 3.83 9.12
C GLY A 153 3.52 3.35 9.60
N VAL A 154 2.46 4.10 9.28
CA VAL A 154 1.05 3.88 9.65
C VAL A 154 0.78 3.98 11.16
N SER A 155 1.57 3.36 12.00
CA SER A 155 1.41 3.35 13.48
C SER A 155 2.74 3.43 14.22
N GLY A 156 3.76 3.97 13.60
CA GLY A 156 5.10 4.06 14.18
C GLY A 156 5.90 2.76 14.13
N HIS A 157 5.46 1.79 13.30
CA HIS A 157 6.17 0.51 13.20
C HIS A 157 7.56 0.70 12.57
N GLN A 158 8.61 0.31 13.29
CA GLN A 158 9.99 0.58 12.90
C GLN A 158 10.35 -0.03 11.52
N ASN A 159 9.86 -1.22 11.23
CA ASN A 159 10.15 -1.89 9.95
C ASN A 159 9.43 -1.18 8.77
N HIS A 160 8.21 -0.64 8.98
CA HIS A 160 7.52 0.18 7.97
C HIS A 160 8.27 1.50 7.71
N ILE A 161 8.76 2.14 8.78
CA ILE A 161 9.59 3.35 8.68
C ILE A 161 10.88 3.03 7.93
N ALA A 162 11.51 1.89 8.23
CA ALA A 162 12.75 1.46 7.55
C ALA A 162 12.51 1.14 6.07
N ALA A 163 11.39 0.51 5.71
CA ALA A 163 10.99 0.30 4.32
C ALA A 163 10.88 1.63 3.56
N TYR A 164 10.17 2.62 4.13
CA TYR A 164 10.10 3.97 3.58
C TYR A 164 11.48 4.61 3.41
N MET A 165 12.30 4.57 4.47
CA MET A 165 13.62 5.20 4.46
C MET A 165 14.55 4.54 3.42
N GLY A 166 14.47 3.22 3.26
CA GLY A 166 15.23 2.49 2.24
C GLY A 166 14.80 2.87 0.82
N VAL A 167 13.49 2.88 0.53
CA VAL A 167 12.97 3.31 -0.77
C VAL A 167 13.37 4.77 -1.07
N LYS A 168 13.22 5.66 -0.09
CA LYS A 168 13.63 7.06 -0.22
C LYS A 168 15.14 7.19 -0.48
N HIS A 169 15.96 6.45 0.26
CA HIS A 169 17.41 6.44 0.09
C HIS A 169 17.78 5.97 -1.33
N MET A 170 17.21 4.85 -1.79
CA MET A 170 17.40 4.37 -3.17
C MET A 170 17.04 5.45 -4.19
N ALA A 171 15.88 6.06 -4.10
CA ALA A 171 15.42 7.05 -5.07
C ALA A 171 16.31 8.30 -5.14
N LEU A 172 16.93 8.70 -4.03
CA LEU A 172 17.78 9.88 -3.94
C LEU A 172 19.26 9.61 -4.29
N THR A 173 19.77 8.41 -4.05
CA THR A 173 21.20 8.12 -4.13
C THR A 173 21.61 7.28 -5.33
N ALA A 174 20.73 6.40 -5.81
CA ALA A 174 21.07 5.53 -6.93
C ALA A 174 21.29 6.36 -8.22
N GLN A 175 22.49 6.19 -8.82
CA GLN A 175 22.92 6.98 -9.96
C GLN A 175 21.97 6.88 -11.15
N ARG A 176 21.37 5.69 -11.37
CA ARG A 176 20.39 5.47 -12.44
C ARG A 176 19.20 6.42 -12.31
N PHE A 177 18.68 6.66 -11.11
CA PHE A 177 17.46 7.46 -10.88
C PHE A 177 17.73 8.97 -10.91
N LYS A 178 18.98 9.39 -10.91
CA LYS A 178 19.33 10.79 -11.22
C LYS A 178 19.10 11.12 -12.69
N LEU A 179 19.29 10.14 -13.57
CA LEU A 179 19.09 10.29 -15.02
C LEU A 179 17.65 9.91 -15.44
N HIS A 180 17.07 8.89 -14.80
CA HIS A 180 15.72 8.38 -15.06
C HIS A 180 14.95 8.31 -13.75
N PRO A 181 14.34 9.42 -13.29
CA PRO A 181 13.61 9.47 -12.02
C PRO A 181 12.47 8.44 -11.98
N ILE A 182 12.43 7.67 -10.89
CA ILE A 182 11.32 6.75 -10.60
C ILE A 182 10.25 7.49 -9.77
N ASN A 183 8.98 7.18 -10.00
CA ASN A 183 7.90 7.70 -9.18
C ASN A 183 7.81 6.90 -7.88
N VAL A 184 7.83 7.58 -6.74
CA VAL A 184 7.69 6.96 -5.42
C VAL A 184 6.48 7.54 -4.73
N TYR A 185 5.57 6.68 -4.31
CA TYR A 185 4.36 7.03 -3.58
C TYR A 185 4.42 6.44 -2.17
N ALA A 186 4.13 7.30 -1.20
CA ALA A 186 4.08 6.91 0.21
C ALA A 186 2.64 6.90 0.70
N LEU A 187 2.24 5.81 1.36
CA LEU A 187 0.95 5.70 1.99
C LEU A 187 0.84 6.68 3.16
N GLU A 188 -0.10 7.61 3.09
CA GLU A 188 -0.31 8.61 4.14
C GLU A 188 -0.75 7.97 5.46
N SER A 189 0.06 8.14 6.51
CA SER A 189 -0.34 7.80 7.87
C SER A 189 -1.30 8.85 8.43
N VAL A 190 -2.40 8.40 9.01
CA VAL A 190 -3.40 9.28 9.63
C VAL A 190 -3.58 8.96 11.12
N GLY A 191 -4.05 9.95 11.87
CA GLY A 191 -4.37 9.76 13.29
C GLY A 191 -5.46 8.71 13.51
N LEU A 192 -5.52 8.15 14.71
CA LEU A 192 -6.37 7.02 15.08
C LEU A 192 -7.85 7.23 14.72
N VAL A 193 -8.39 8.42 14.96
CA VAL A 193 -9.79 8.75 14.68
C VAL A 193 -10.07 8.64 13.18
N ARG A 194 -9.24 9.27 12.34
CA ARG A 194 -9.37 9.19 10.88
C ARG A 194 -9.16 7.77 10.36
N LYS A 195 -8.25 7.02 10.98
CA LYS A 195 -7.93 5.64 10.59
C LYS A 195 -9.16 4.73 10.65
N TYR A 196 -10.03 4.93 11.65
CA TYR A 196 -11.23 4.12 11.86
C TYR A 196 -12.54 4.83 11.50
N ALA A 197 -12.46 5.99 10.83
CA ALA A 197 -13.62 6.70 10.32
C ALA A 197 -14.17 6.13 9.00
N SER A 198 -13.43 5.20 8.36
CA SER A 198 -13.86 4.53 7.11
C SER A 198 -14.40 5.54 6.08
N ILE A 199 -15.59 5.31 5.54
CA ILE A 199 -16.26 6.15 4.54
C ILE A 199 -16.39 7.61 5.00
N ILE A 200 -16.54 7.87 6.31
CA ILE A 200 -16.68 9.23 6.84
C ILE A 200 -15.44 10.09 6.57
N ASP A 201 -14.26 9.47 6.52
CA ASP A 201 -13.00 10.18 6.20
C ASP A 201 -12.91 10.65 4.73
N THR A 202 -13.81 10.21 3.86
CA THR A 202 -13.73 10.49 2.41
C THR A 202 -13.68 11.99 2.11
N VAL A 203 -14.50 12.80 2.75
CA VAL A 203 -14.53 14.27 2.53
C VAL A 203 -13.21 14.91 2.99
N PHE A 204 -12.69 14.50 4.14
CA PHE A 204 -11.41 14.99 4.66
C PHE A 204 -10.25 14.58 3.74
N SER A 205 -10.25 13.34 3.28
CA SER A 205 -9.24 12.84 2.32
C SER A 205 -9.29 13.57 0.99
N LEU A 206 -10.47 13.89 0.47
CA LEU A 206 -10.63 14.72 -0.74
C LEU A 206 -10.06 16.13 -0.54
N GLY A 207 -10.32 16.76 0.61
CA GLY A 207 -9.76 18.05 0.95
C GLY A 207 -8.22 18.03 1.00
N MET A 208 -7.64 17.01 1.64
CA MET A 208 -6.19 16.82 1.69
C MET A 208 -5.58 16.58 0.30
N MET A 209 -6.23 15.73 -0.50
CA MET A 209 -5.78 15.47 -1.87
C MET A 209 -5.85 16.74 -2.74
N ALA A 210 -6.90 17.56 -2.60
CA ALA A 210 -7.02 18.82 -3.34
C ALA A 210 -5.89 19.81 -2.98
N ALA A 211 -5.40 19.76 -1.74
CA ALA A 211 -4.28 20.58 -1.27
C ALA A 211 -2.90 20.01 -1.71
N ALA A 212 -2.82 18.71 -1.99
CA ALA A 212 -1.59 18.05 -2.43
C ALA A 212 -1.44 18.14 -3.96
N LYS A 213 -0.31 18.68 -4.43
CA LYS A 213 -0.05 18.83 -5.89
C LYS A 213 -0.01 17.49 -6.62
N ASP A 214 0.57 16.47 -6.00
CA ASP A 214 0.86 15.16 -6.62
C ASP A 214 0.25 13.97 -5.84
N GLY A 215 -0.79 14.23 -5.05
CA GLY A 215 -1.48 13.21 -4.27
C GLY A 215 -2.28 12.25 -5.18
N LEU A 216 -2.24 10.96 -4.84
CA LEU A 216 -3.12 9.93 -5.40
C LEU A 216 -4.10 9.49 -4.32
N MET A 217 -5.33 9.23 -4.70
CA MET A 217 -6.35 8.65 -3.83
C MET A 217 -6.99 7.46 -4.55
N PHE A 218 -7.04 6.34 -3.88
CA PHE A 218 -7.72 5.14 -4.34
C PHE A 218 -8.89 4.85 -3.41
N VAL A 219 -10.05 4.59 -3.99
CA VAL A 219 -11.28 4.31 -3.24
C VAL A 219 -11.76 2.92 -3.64
N ALA A 220 -11.88 2.04 -2.66
CA ALA A 220 -12.40 0.70 -2.90
C ALA A 220 -13.91 0.75 -3.12
N ASP A 221 -14.37 0.33 -4.28
CA ASP A 221 -15.74 -0.07 -4.52
C ASP A 221 -16.03 -1.45 -3.88
N ILE A 222 -17.27 -1.91 -3.92
CA ILE A 222 -17.65 -3.20 -3.32
C ILE A 222 -16.81 -4.38 -3.86
N PRO A 223 -16.58 -4.52 -5.18
CA PRO A 223 -15.68 -5.56 -5.70
C PRO A 223 -14.25 -5.44 -5.17
N ALA A 224 -13.66 -4.24 -5.14
CA ALA A 224 -12.31 -4.02 -4.63
C ALA A 224 -12.21 -4.34 -3.13
N TYR A 225 -13.18 -3.94 -2.34
CA TYR A 225 -13.27 -4.29 -0.92
C TYR A 225 -13.37 -5.82 -0.73
N SER A 226 -14.21 -6.48 -1.53
CA SER A 226 -14.32 -7.95 -1.49
C SER A 226 -13.00 -8.65 -1.80
N MET A 227 -12.23 -8.13 -2.78
CA MET A 227 -10.89 -8.65 -3.09
C MET A 227 -9.96 -8.52 -1.88
N GLY A 228 -9.95 -7.38 -1.19
CA GLY A 228 -9.15 -7.16 0.01
C GLY A 228 -9.51 -8.11 1.15
N VAL A 229 -10.80 -8.31 1.39
CA VAL A 229 -11.28 -9.26 2.41
C VAL A 229 -10.88 -10.70 2.07
N GLN A 230 -11.01 -11.11 0.80
CA GLN A 230 -10.59 -12.43 0.34
C GLN A 230 -9.06 -12.63 0.47
N ALA A 231 -8.28 -11.62 0.08
CA ALA A 231 -6.84 -11.66 0.21
C ALA A 231 -6.40 -11.77 1.69
N MET A 232 -7.01 -10.97 2.58
CA MET A 232 -6.72 -11.08 4.02
C MET A 232 -7.15 -12.44 4.61
N ALA A 233 -8.20 -13.09 4.07
CA ALA A 233 -8.60 -14.42 4.48
C ALA A 233 -7.55 -15.49 4.15
N MET A 234 -6.66 -15.25 3.18
CA MET A 234 -5.53 -16.15 2.87
C MET A 234 -4.43 -16.11 3.94
N HIS A 235 -4.36 -15.04 4.74
CA HIS A 235 -3.46 -14.93 5.90
C HIS A 235 -4.09 -15.55 7.15
N GLU A 236 -4.42 -16.82 7.08
CA GLU A 236 -5.13 -17.55 8.15
C GLU A 236 -4.44 -17.42 9.50
N SER A 237 -3.10 -17.53 9.52
CA SER A 237 -2.28 -17.41 10.72
C SER A 237 -2.36 -16.03 11.37
N GLN A 238 -2.73 -15.00 10.59
CA GLN A 238 -2.76 -13.61 11.00
C GLN A 238 -4.18 -13.06 11.17
N LEU A 239 -5.22 -13.78 10.75
CA LEU A 239 -6.61 -13.33 10.75
C LEU A 239 -7.27 -13.42 12.14
N VAL A 240 -6.72 -12.72 13.12
CA VAL A 240 -7.26 -12.61 14.48
C VAL A 240 -8.44 -11.62 14.54
N TRP A 241 -9.21 -11.66 15.65
CA TRP A 241 -10.47 -10.92 15.78
C TRP A 241 -10.33 -9.40 15.57
N PHE A 242 -9.26 -8.77 16.06
CA PHE A 242 -9.06 -7.32 15.89
C PHE A 242 -8.70 -6.93 14.46
N ARG A 243 -8.08 -7.82 13.67
CA ARG A 243 -7.87 -7.59 12.23
C ARG A 243 -9.16 -7.66 11.43
N LYS A 244 -10.12 -8.49 11.84
CA LYS A 244 -11.48 -8.48 11.26
C LYS A 244 -12.17 -7.14 11.49
N LEU A 245 -12.04 -6.56 12.69
CA LEU A 245 -12.53 -5.21 12.98
C LEU A 245 -11.79 -4.14 12.15
N TYR A 246 -10.48 -4.31 11.99
CA TYR A 246 -9.70 -3.42 11.15
C TYR A 246 -10.22 -3.39 9.70
N LEU A 247 -10.46 -4.55 9.08
CA LEU A 247 -11.03 -4.64 7.73
C LEU A 247 -12.39 -3.95 7.63
N ALA A 248 -13.23 -4.06 8.66
CA ALA A 248 -14.57 -3.48 8.65
C ALA A 248 -14.58 -1.95 8.81
N PHE A 249 -13.64 -1.40 9.56
CA PHE A 249 -13.68 0.01 9.99
C PHE A 249 -12.49 0.85 9.51
N SER A 250 -11.42 0.25 9.01
CA SER A 250 -10.26 1.01 8.54
C SER A 250 -10.56 1.73 7.22
N ARG A 251 -9.88 2.86 7.04
CA ARG A 251 -9.87 3.60 5.76
C ARG A 251 -8.86 3.03 4.74
N TYR A 252 -7.95 2.17 5.18
CA TYR A 252 -6.90 1.57 4.34
C TYR A 252 -7.39 0.35 3.59
#